data_9b2340a67b3c714137039ec1de88e274
#
_entry.id   9b2340a67b3c714137039ec1de88e274
#
_cell.length_a   1.000
_cell.length_b   1.000
_cell.length_c   1.000
_cell.angle_alpha   90.00
_cell.angle_beta   90.00
_cell.angle_gamma   90.00
#
_symmetry.space_group_name_H-M   'P 1'
#
loop_
_entity.id
_entity.type
_entity.pdbx_description
1 polymer ?
#
loop_
_entity_poly.entity_id
_entity_poly.type
_entity_poly.pdbx_seq_one_letter_code
_entity_poly.pdbx_strand_id
1 'polypeptide(L)'
;MPPPALGTLWLEAPDYAALDTLACRPEPFVLWPVGPKPLLAHWMDEAVRRNVAEVVIIAHDRPHLVRAALAGGHYWSRAVRVLPQRRADMPADCVRLEGLPGQPPLPAVATPAALLGRWLELQHAWLASRQSGDISIDRHLPPGAWIGPLARVSPRARLIAPCWVGARAQIGANAVIGPNTLVGERSVVDDGAIVREAVVLAESYVGPKVNLHRMIAAGAVLLDAARGTRVDITDRFILASLKDRGVKPDPGERLLGLLLWLAALPWSLAYLGAPSVAFMPPGWQGRELRTGGRGPLLVRRRSWLWAVVAGRLRLIGVLPRTAEDLARLPDDVRAIVAQAPAGVVSWADANGVHRVDDPLEWLHAVYQASVLDAASHREILRRIWPLLAGGGDS
;
A
#
# COMPACT_ATOMS: atom_id res chain seq x y z
N MET A 1 27.02 27.99 0.40
CA MET A 1 27.62 26.74 0.89
C MET A 1 26.65 26.11 1.89
N PRO A 2 26.31 24.84 1.77
CA PRO A 2 25.58 24.18 2.87
C PRO A 2 26.45 24.17 4.12
N PRO A 3 25.85 24.28 5.33
CA PRO A 3 26.59 24.19 6.57
C PRO A 3 27.34 22.85 6.66
N PRO A 4 28.49 22.78 7.34
CA PRO A 4 29.24 21.55 7.50
C PRO A 4 28.36 20.47 8.14
N ALA A 5 28.44 19.25 7.63
CA ALA A 5 27.67 18.14 8.17
C ALA A 5 28.10 17.85 9.63
N LEU A 6 27.12 17.76 10.51
CA LEU A 6 27.32 17.42 11.93
C LEU A 6 27.50 15.90 12.05
N GLY A 7 28.56 15.44 12.61
CA GLY A 7 28.89 14.09 13.10
C GLY A 7 28.02 12.89 12.68
N THR A 8 28.08 11.85 13.49
CA THR A 8 27.29 10.60 13.34
C THR A 8 26.12 10.60 14.30
N LEU A 9 24.91 10.31 13.84
CA LEU A 9 23.73 10.08 14.67
C LEU A 9 23.60 8.57 14.97
N TRP A 10 23.60 8.22 16.24
CA TRP A 10 23.44 6.84 16.69
C TRP A 10 22.00 6.61 17.14
N LEU A 11 21.34 5.62 16.54
CA LEU A 11 19.96 5.25 16.83
C LEU A 11 19.92 3.79 17.27
N GLU A 12 19.17 3.49 18.32
CA GLU A 12 18.98 2.13 18.80
C GLU A 12 17.50 1.73 18.70
N ALA A 13 17.22 0.75 17.87
CA ALA A 13 15.88 0.20 17.73
C ALA A 13 15.56 -0.73 18.91
N PRO A 14 14.41 -0.56 19.58
CA PRO A 14 14.01 -1.46 20.66
C PRO A 14 13.77 -2.88 20.12
N ASP A 15 14.10 -3.87 20.93
CA ASP A 15 13.78 -5.27 20.66
C ASP A 15 12.43 -5.62 21.28
N TYR A 16 11.39 -5.60 20.45
CA TYR A 16 10.03 -5.95 20.84
C TYR A 16 9.53 -7.23 20.15
N ALA A 17 10.43 -8.05 19.59
CA ALA A 17 10.06 -9.28 18.91
C ALA A 17 9.21 -10.22 19.80
N ALA A 18 9.57 -10.33 21.08
CA ALA A 18 8.81 -11.14 22.03
C ALA A 18 7.48 -10.51 22.46
N LEU A 19 7.29 -9.20 22.27
CA LEU A 19 6.08 -8.47 22.65
C LEU A 19 5.10 -8.28 21.47
N ASP A 20 5.53 -8.52 20.23
CA ASP A 20 4.71 -8.36 19.02
C ASP A 20 3.74 -9.53 18.80
N THR A 21 3.15 -10.05 19.84
CA THR A 21 2.23 -11.19 19.75
C THR A 21 0.82 -10.80 19.36
N LEU A 22 0.40 -9.58 19.71
CA LEU A 22 -0.94 -9.07 19.41
C LEU A 22 -1.03 -8.44 18.02
N ALA A 23 -0.08 -7.59 17.66
CA ALA A 23 -0.07 -6.95 16.35
C ALA A 23 0.31 -7.94 15.24
N CYS A 24 1.12 -8.96 15.55
CA CYS A 24 1.58 -10.00 14.60
C CYS A 24 2.11 -9.43 13.29
N ARG A 25 2.86 -8.32 13.37
CA ARG A 25 3.42 -7.68 12.19
C ARG A 25 4.74 -8.35 11.80
N PRO A 26 4.97 -8.57 10.51
CA PRO A 26 6.24 -9.15 10.05
C PRO A 26 7.42 -8.19 10.24
N GLU A 27 7.16 -6.87 10.33
CA GLU A 27 8.17 -5.84 10.47
C GLU A 27 8.48 -5.54 11.93
N PRO A 28 9.73 -5.17 12.30
CA PRO A 28 10.07 -4.68 13.64
C PRO A 28 9.37 -3.36 13.95
N PHE A 29 9.17 -3.05 15.23
CA PHE A 29 8.41 -1.88 15.71
C PHE A 29 8.82 -0.56 15.07
N VAL A 30 10.11 -0.35 14.82
CA VAL A 30 10.60 0.88 14.19
C VAL A 30 10.10 1.10 12.76
N LEU A 31 9.62 0.04 12.11
CA LEU A 31 8.99 0.10 10.79
C LEU A 31 7.46 0.19 10.85
N TRP A 32 6.86 0.17 12.04
CA TRP A 32 5.42 0.34 12.16
C TRP A 32 5.02 1.76 11.78
N PRO A 33 3.87 1.93 11.10
CA PRO A 33 3.43 3.24 10.65
C PRO A 33 3.06 4.13 11.85
N VAL A 34 3.54 5.36 11.81
CA VAL A 34 3.15 6.45 12.71
C VAL A 34 2.74 7.63 11.82
N GLY A 35 1.44 7.91 11.76
CA GLY A 35 0.89 8.74 10.71
C GLY A 35 1.07 8.09 9.33
N PRO A 36 1.50 8.83 8.29
CA PRO A 36 1.61 8.33 6.92
C PRO A 36 2.89 7.54 6.63
N LYS A 37 3.85 7.47 7.55
CA LYS A 37 5.16 6.85 7.32
C LYS A 37 5.67 6.07 8.54
N PRO A 38 6.64 5.13 8.37
CA PRO A 38 7.22 4.38 9.48
C PRO A 38 7.88 5.28 10.53
N LEU A 39 7.92 4.83 11.79
CA LEU A 39 8.59 5.55 12.88
C LEU A 39 10.05 5.89 12.53
N LEU A 40 10.78 4.95 11.94
CA LEU A 40 12.17 5.15 11.51
C LEU A 40 12.30 6.30 10.49
N ALA A 41 11.34 6.46 9.57
CA ALA A 41 11.39 7.52 8.58
C ALA A 41 11.30 8.92 9.20
N HIS A 42 10.60 9.08 10.32
CA HIS A 42 10.58 10.36 11.06
C HIS A 42 11.98 10.71 11.61
N TRP A 43 12.73 9.71 12.06
CA TRP A 43 14.10 9.90 12.55
C TRP A 43 15.10 10.16 11.43
N MET A 44 14.87 9.55 10.26
CA MET A 44 15.67 9.84 9.06
C MET A 44 15.45 11.28 8.58
N ASP A 45 14.21 11.76 8.57
CA ASP A 45 13.92 13.15 8.25
C ASP A 45 14.57 14.12 9.29
N GLU A 46 14.60 13.73 10.55
CA GLU A 46 15.28 14.49 11.61
C GLU A 46 16.80 14.55 11.36
N ALA A 47 17.40 13.44 10.97
CA ALA A 47 18.81 13.39 10.62
C ALA A 47 19.15 14.33 9.44
N VAL A 48 18.27 14.36 8.43
CA VAL A 48 18.40 15.29 7.30
C VAL A 48 18.26 16.73 7.78
N ARG A 49 17.27 17.03 8.59
CA ARG A 49 17.03 18.39 9.13
C ARG A 49 18.20 18.90 9.99
N ARG A 50 18.82 18.01 10.78
CA ARG A 50 20.03 18.30 11.58
C ARG A 50 21.31 18.34 10.74
N ASN A 51 21.23 18.07 9.45
CA ASN A 51 22.38 17.97 8.55
C ASN A 51 23.46 16.98 9.04
N VAL A 52 23.05 15.81 9.56
CA VAL A 52 23.93 14.76 10.02
C VAL A 52 24.64 14.10 8.83
N ALA A 53 25.92 13.79 8.93
CA ALA A 53 26.70 13.17 7.86
C ALA A 53 26.40 11.68 7.71
N GLU A 54 26.30 10.98 8.82
CA GLU A 54 26.10 9.54 8.86
C GLU A 54 25.06 9.16 9.93
N VAL A 55 24.23 8.17 9.63
CA VAL A 55 23.29 7.57 10.58
C VAL A 55 23.66 6.11 10.80
N VAL A 56 23.86 5.73 12.06
CA VAL A 56 24.12 4.34 12.45
C VAL A 56 22.93 3.83 13.26
N ILE A 57 22.31 2.77 12.78
CA ILE A 57 21.13 2.16 13.40
C ILE A 57 21.50 0.81 13.97
N ILE A 58 21.34 0.65 15.28
CA ILE A 58 21.50 -0.63 15.98
C ILE A 58 20.11 -1.29 15.99
N ALA A 59 19.95 -2.39 15.26
CA ALA A 59 18.66 -3.10 15.14
C ALA A 59 18.84 -4.55 15.62
N HIS A 60 18.38 -4.83 16.84
CA HIS A 60 18.40 -6.16 17.41
C HIS A 60 17.32 -7.05 16.82
N ASP A 61 16.12 -6.50 16.64
CA ASP A 61 14.98 -7.19 16.02
C ASP A 61 15.04 -7.09 14.49
N ARG A 62 15.07 -8.25 13.81
CA ARG A 62 14.95 -8.39 12.35
C ARG A 62 15.80 -7.36 11.55
N PRO A 63 17.10 -7.23 11.78
CA PRO A 63 17.96 -6.20 11.19
C PRO A 63 17.96 -6.21 9.65
N HIS A 64 17.70 -7.36 9.04
CA HIS A 64 17.59 -7.50 7.59
C HIS A 64 16.39 -6.73 7.02
N LEU A 65 15.26 -6.67 7.75
CA LEU A 65 14.08 -5.89 7.34
C LEU A 65 14.33 -4.39 7.47
N VAL A 66 15.01 -3.96 8.56
CA VAL A 66 15.42 -2.56 8.73
C VAL A 66 16.36 -2.15 7.60
N ARG A 67 17.33 -3.01 7.26
CA ARG A 67 18.25 -2.77 6.15
C ARG A 67 17.54 -2.71 4.81
N ALA A 68 16.57 -3.60 4.57
CA ALA A 68 15.77 -3.61 3.35
C ALA A 68 14.91 -2.36 3.23
N ALA A 69 14.30 -1.89 4.32
CA ALA A 69 13.49 -0.67 4.34
C ALA A 69 14.31 0.61 4.06
N LEU A 70 15.62 0.57 4.36
CA LEU A 70 16.57 1.63 4.09
C LEU A 70 17.37 1.38 2.80
N ALA A 71 17.02 0.33 2.04
CA ALA A 71 17.78 -0.13 0.89
C ALA A 71 18.07 1.00 -0.09
N GLY A 72 19.37 1.27 -0.19
CA GLY A 72 19.90 2.27 -1.07
C GLY A 72 20.30 3.60 -0.42
N GLY A 73 19.81 3.97 0.75
CA GLY A 73 20.15 5.26 1.41
C GLY A 73 19.92 6.50 0.54
N HIS A 74 19.52 6.32 -0.69
CA HIS A 74 19.42 7.36 -1.73
C HIS A 74 18.31 8.37 -1.45
N TYR A 75 17.27 7.97 -0.74
CA TYR A 75 16.16 8.86 -0.36
C TYR A 75 16.61 10.01 0.52
N TRP A 76 17.59 9.79 1.39
CA TRP A 76 18.02 10.79 2.37
C TRP A 76 19.37 11.43 2.04
N SER A 77 20.05 10.99 0.97
CA SER A 77 21.40 11.46 0.60
C SER A 77 22.40 11.41 1.76
N ARG A 78 22.27 10.43 2.66
CA ARG A 78 23.09 10.24 3.85
C ARG A 78 23.67 8.84 3.87
N ALA A 79 24.86 8.68 4.45
CA ALA A 79 25.41 7.37 4.72
C ALA A 79 24.60 6.72 5.85
N VAL A 80 24.03 5.53 5.59
CA VAL A 80 23.27 4.79 6.60
C VAL A 80 23.88 3.41 6.78
N ARG A 81 24.19 3.07 8.04
CA ARG A 81 24.66 1.73 8.41
C ARG A 81 23.69 1.07 9.39
N VAL A 82 23.35 -0.19 9.14
CA VAL A 82 22.52 -0.97 10.06
C VAL A 82 23.37 -2.09 10.66
N LEU A 83 23.49 -2.07 11.99
CA LEU A 83 24.26 -3.03 12.77
C LEU A 83 23.30 -3.94 13.55
N PRO A 84 23.53 -5.27 13.56
CA PRO A 84 22.62 -6.20 14.21
C PRO A 84 22.75 -6.20 15.74
N GLN A 85 23.83 -5.68 16.28
CA GLN A 85 24.09 -5.61 17.71
C GLN A 85 25.04 -4.47 18.06
N ARG A 86 25.01 -4.06 19.32
CA ARG A 86 25.89 -3.06 19.86
C ARG A 86 27.34 -3.56 19.91
N ARG A 87 28.29 -2.69 19.61
CA ARG A 87 29.73 -2.95 19.71
C ARG A 87 30.35 -2.20 20.88
N ALA A 88 31.49 -2.65 21.35
CA ALA A 88 32.19 -2.05 22.49
C ALA A 88 32.68 -0.60 22.26
N ASP A 89 32.91 -0.25 20.99
CA ASP A 89 33.37 1.07 20.54
C ASP A 89 32.26 2.10 20.33
N MET A 90 30.99 1.72 20.62
CA MET A 90 29.84 2.60 20.40
C MET A 90 29.56 3.51 21.59
N PRO A 91 29.04 4.74 21.32
CA PRO A 91 28.68 5.65 22.40
C PRO A 91 27.55 5.09 23.26
N ALA A 92 27.60 5.40 24.55
CA ALA A 92 26.59 4.95 25.50
C ALA A 92 25.26 5.70 25.36
N ASP A 93 25.29 6.88 24.76
CA ASP A 93 24.18 7.82 24.59
C ASP A 93 23.40 7.68 23.27
N CYS A 94 23.32 6.46 22.73
CA CYS A 94 22.48 6.20 21.57
C CYS A 94 21.03 6.61 21.82
N VAL A 95 20.42 7.25 20.83
CA VAL A 95 19.00 7.64 20.91
C VAL A 95 18.12 6.41 20.66
N ARG A 96 17.26 6.08 21.63
CA ARG A 96 16.30 4.98 21.51
C ARG A 96 15.12 5.38 20.63
N LEU A 97 14.80 4.52 19.67
CA LEU A 97 13.69 4.70 18.72
C LEU A 97 12.33 4.26 19.34
N GLU A 98 12.03 4.73 20.53
CA GLU A 98 10.77 4.42 21.23
C GLU A 98 9.71 5.52 21.06
N GLY A 99 10.13 6.72 20.61
CA GLY A 99 9.30 7.90 20.42
C GLY A 99 9.60 8.65 19.14
N LEU A 100 8.82 9.69 18.87
CA LEU A 100 9.08 10.62 17.77
C LEU A 100 10.26 11.55 18.10
N PRO A 101 10.97 12.08 17.09
CA PRO A 101 12.01 13.07 17.30
C PRO A 101 11.52 14.27 18.13
N GLY A 102 12.31 14.68 19.12
CA GLY A 102 11.96 15.81 20.01
C GLY A 102 11.03 15.46 21.17
N GLN A 103 10.58 14.23 21.30
CA GLN A 103 9.86 13.77 22.49
C GLN A 103 10.83 13.39 23.60
N PRO A 104 10.42 13.56 24.87
CA PRO A 104 11.21 13.05 26.00
C PRO A 104 11.32 11.52 25.94
N PRO A 105 12.34 10.92 26.56
CA PRO A 105 12.46 9.48 26.66
C PRO A 105 11.20 8.87 27.27
N LEU A 106 10.66 7.86 26.59
CA LEU A 106 9.46 7.17 27.02
C LEU A 106 9.83 5.96 27.91
N PRO A 107 8.99 5.57 28.89
CA PRO A 107 9.26 4.42 29.73
C PRO A 107 9.35 3.13 28.91
N ALA A 108 10.12 2.16 29.37
CA ALA A 108 10.25 0.88 28.68
C ALA A 108 8.91 0.14 28.59
N VAL A 109 8.68 -0.50 27.46
CA VAL A 109 7.49 -1.35 27.23
C VAL A 109 7.81 -2.78 27.68
N ALA A 110 6.97 -3.35 28.55
CA ALA A 110 7.21 -4.66 29.13
C ALA A 110 6.12 -5.70 28.77
N THR A 111 5.01 -5.27 28.14
CA THR A 111 3.91 -6.18 27.81
C THR A 111 3.38 -5.91 26.40
N PRO A 112 2.78 -6.91 25.73
CA PRO A 112 2.14 -6.72 24.43
C PRO A 112 1.05 -5.64 24.42
N ALA A 113 0.28 -5.53 25.51
CA ALA A 113 -0.73 -4.48 25.66
C ALA A 113 -0.10 -3.08 25.73
N ALA A 114 0.99 -2.94 26.49
CA ALA A 114 1.72 -1.67 26.58
C ALA A 114 2.35 -1.28 25.23
N LEU A 115 2.75 -2.27 24.40
CA LEU A 115 3.26 -2.01 23.05
C LEU A 115 2.17 -1.43 22.13
N LEU A 116 0.94 -1.98 22.18
CA LEU A 116 -0.19 -1.43 21.43
C LEU A 116 -0.58 -0.03 21.93
N GLY A 117 -0.59 0.17 23.26
CA GLY A 117 -0.80 1.48 23.88
C GLY A 117 0.22 2.50 23.39
N ARG A 118 1.50 2.13 23.40
CA ARG A 118 2.60 2.96 22.89
C ARG A 118 2.40 3.32 21.42
N TRP A 119 2.02 2.36 20.61
CA TRP A 119 1.78 2.62 19.19
C TRP A 119 0.64 3.63 18.99
N LEU A 120 -0.46 3.49 19.74
CA LEU A 120 -1.57 4.44 19.69
C LEU A 120 -1.17 5.83 20.20
N GLU A 121 -0.40 5.91 21.28
CA GLU A 121 0.14 7.16 21.82
C GLU A 121 1.02 7.89 20.80
N LEU A 122 1.88 7.17 20.08
CA LEU A 122 2.71 7.75 19.03
C LEU A 122 1.88 8.34 17.90
N GLN A 123 0.76 7.70 17.52
CA GLN A 123 -0.16 8.24 16.51
C GLN A 123 -0.75 9.57 16.99
N HIS A 124 -1.22 9.63 18.23
CA HIS A 124 -1.80 10.85 18.79
C HIS A 124 -0.74 11.94 18.96
N ALA A 125 0.47 11.59 19.40
CA ALA A 125 1.58 12.53 19.51
C ALA A 125 1.99 13.09 18.14
N TRP A 126 2.04 12.24 17.10
CA TRP A 126 2.30 12.68 15.75
C TRP A 126 1.21 13.66 15.27
N LEU A 127 -0.06 13.35 15.53
CA LEU A 127 -1.17 14.21 15.14
C LEU A 127 -1.12 15.57 15.86
N ALA A 128 -0.79 15.58 17.15
CA ALA A 128 -0.63 16.80 17.93
C ALA A 128 0.57 17.65 17.50
N SER A 129 1.65 17.04 16.99
CA SER A 129 2.85 17.74 16.51
C SER A 129 2.65 18.51 15.20
N ARG A 130 1.56 18.28 14.49
CA ARG A 130 1.29 18.95 13.22
C ARG A 130 0.81 20.38 13.49
N GLN A 131 1.54 21.33 12.93
CA GLN A 131 1.14 22.73 12.98
C GLN A 131 0.05 23.01 11.94
N SER A 132 -0.80 23.97 12.23
CA SER A 132 -1.97 24.35 11.39
C SER A 132 -1.66 24.81 9.96
N GLY A 133 -0.41 24.78 9.52
CA GLY A 133 0.05 25.22 8.21
C GLY A 133 0.22 24.11 7.17
N ASP A 134 0.14 22.84 7.55
CA ASP A 134 0.38 21.72 6.64
C ASP A 134 -0.90 21.31 5.91
N ILE A 135 -1.07 21.89 4.73
CA ILE A 135 -1.95 21.44 3.63
C ILE A 135 -3.37 21.05 4.06
N SER A 136 -4.14 21.98 4.54
CA SER A 136 -5.59 21.95 4.36
C SER A 136 -5.89 22.74 3.08
N ILE A 137 -6.14 22.03 1.99
CA ILE A 137 -6.50 22.64 0.70
C ILE A 137 -7.92 23.22 0.77
N ASP A 138 -8.71 22.84 1.75
CA ASP A 138 -10.11 23.23 1.86
C ASP A 138 -10.35 24.19 3.04
N ARG A 139 -10.79 25.41 2.72
CA ARG A 139 -11.12 26.48 3.68
C ARG A 139 -12.34 26.17 4.58
N HIS A 140 -13.06 25.10 4.31
CA HIS A 140 -14.27 24.70 5.06
C HIS A 140 -14.01 23.66 6.15
N LEU A 141 -12.75 23.27 6.37
CA LEU A 141 -12.42 22.29 7.40
C LEU A 141 -12.23 22.94 8.78
N PRO A 142 -12.64 22.26 9.86
CA PRO A 142 -12.34 22.73 11.21
C PRO A 142 -10.82 22.79 11.42
N PRO A 143 -10.31 23.83 12.12
CA PRO A 143 -8.88 23.90 12.45
C PRO A 143 -8.40 22.64 13.16
N GLY A 144 -7.30 22.05 12.69
CA GLY A 144 -6.76 20.78 13.22
C GLY A 144 -7.38 19.52 12.59
N ALA A 145 -8.18 19.64 11.54
CA ALA A 145 -8.53 18.53 10.68
C ALA A 145 -7.72 18.61 9.38
N TRP A 146 -7.12 17.49 8.98
CA TRP A 146 -6.31 17.40 7.78
C TRP A 146 -6.86 16.35 6.83
N ILE A 147 -6.92 16.70 5.55
CA ILE A 147 -7.37 15.80 4.48
C ILE A 147 -6.25 15.69 3.45
N GLY A 148 -5.82 14.46 3.19
CA GLY A 148 -4.80 14.15 2.19
C GLY A 148 -5.32 14.30 0.75
N PRO A 149 -4.42 14.34 -0.22
CA PRO A 149 -4.77 14.53 -1.62
C PRO A 149 -5.69 13.40 -2.13
N LEU A 150 -6.65 13.76 -2.97
CA LEU A 150 -7.63 12.85 -3.57
C LEU A 150 -8.51 12.08 -2.57
N ALA A 151 -8.50 12.44 -1.30
CA ALA A 151 -9.45 11.90 -0.34
C ALA A 151 -10.87 12.43 -0.64
N ARG A 152 -11.86 11.57 -0.42
CA ARG A 152 -13.27 11.87 -0.65
C ARG A 152 -14.01 11.84 0.68
N VAL A 153 -14.43 13.00 1.16
CA VAL A 153 -15.20 13.11 2.40
C VAL A 153 -16.62 13.52 2.04
N SER A 154 -17.59 12.74 2.49
CA SER A 154 -19.01 13.09 2.29
C SER A 154 -19.32 14.45 2.95
N PRO A 155 -20.11 15.33 2.31
CA PRO A 155 -20.56 16.60 2.93
C PRO A 155 -21.38 16.39 4.20
N ARG A 156 -21.94 15.20 4.41
CA ARG A 156 -22.68 14.83 5.63
C ARG A 156 -21.80 14.21 6.71
N ALA A 157 -20.52 13.95 6.43
CA ALA A 157 -19.58 13.45 7.44
C ALA A 157 -19.21 14.56 8.42
N ARG A 158 -18.93 14.17 9.67
CA ARG A 158 -18.47 15.10 10.72
C ARG A 158 -17.01 14.82 11.05
N LEU A 159 -16.17 15.79 10.76
CA LEU A 159 -14.77 15.77 11.18
C LEU A 159 -14.63 16.56 12.49
N ILE A 160 -14.07 15.93 13.50
CA ILE A 160 -13.82 16.52 14.83
C ILE A 160 -12.29 16.55 15.03
N ALA A 161 -11.74 17.74 15.13
CA ALA A 161 -10.30 17.93 15.33
C ALA A 161 -9.83 17.45 16.72
N PRO A 162 -8.57 17.04 16.88
CA PRO A 162 -7.61 16.79 15.79
C PRO A 162 -7.89 15.46 15.07
N CYS A 163 -7.87 15.48 13.74
CA CYS A 163 -8.04 14.28 12.95
C CYS A 163 -7.27 14.35 11.62
N TRP A 164 -6.89 13.19 11.10
CA TRP A 164 -6.19 13.04 9.83
C TRP A 164 -6.91 12.04 8.93
N VAL A 165 -7.19 12.44 7.71
CA VAL A 165 -7.71 11.58 6.64
C VAL A 165 -6.64 11.46 5.57
N GLY A 166 -6.13 10.26 5.35
CA GLY A 166 -5.05 9.96 4.41
C GLY A 166 -5.43 10.15 2.95
N ALA A 167 -4.41 10.14 2.08
CA ALA A 167 -4.61 10.27 0.65
C ALA A 167 -5.53 9.18 0.09
N ARG A 168 -6.43 9.57 -0.84
CA ARG A 168 -7.38 8.64 -1.49
C ARG A 168 -8.29 7.88 -0.53
N ALA A 169 -8.37 8.26 0.73
CA ALA A 169 -9.34 7.67 1.66
C ALA A 169 -10.77 8.14 1.32
N GLN A 170 -11.76 7.33 1.69
CA GLN A 170 -13.16 7.62 1.45
C GLN A 170 -13.92 7.59 2.78
N ILE A 171 -14.64 8.68 3.06
CA ILE A 171 -15.46 8.81 4.27
C ILE A 171 -16.92 8.95 3.84
N GLY A 172 -17.73 8.01 4.30
CA GLY A 172 -19.15 7.89 4.00
C GLY A 172 -20.03 8.95 4.66
N ALA A 173 -21.31 8.95 4.30
CA ALA A 173 -22.30 9.90 4.83
C ALA A 173 -22.57 9.64 6.32
N ASN A 174 -22.73 10.72 7.09
CA ASN A 174 -23.00 10.67 8.53
C ASN A 174 -21.90 9.95 9.36
N ALA A 175 -20.74 9.63 8.77
CA ALA A 175 -19.60 9.13 9.51
C ALA A 175 -19.03 10.23 10.42
N VAL A 176 -18.54 9.83 11.59
CA VAL A 176 -17.91 10.73 12.58
C VAL A 176 -16.46 10.33 12.76
N ILE A 177 -15.54 11.21 12.39
CA ILE A 177 -14.10 11.01 12.47
C ILE A 177 -13.51 12.01 13.47
N GLY A 178 -12.89 11.50 14.53
CA GLY A 178 -12.28 12.34 15.57
C GLY A 178 -13.05 12.38 16.88
N PRO A 179 -12.44 12.99 17.92
CA PRO A 179 -11.10 13.55 17.94
C PRO A 179 -10.00 12.48 17.99
N ASN A 180 -8.73 12.93 17.88
CA ASN A 180 -7.52 12.07 17.98
C ASN A 180 -7.59 10.83 17.07
N THR A 181 -7.98 11.03 15.80
CA THR A 181 -8.26 9.93 14.90
C THR A 181 -7.42 10.05 13.62
N LEU A 182 -6.83 8.93 13.22
CA LEU A 182 -6.12 8.81 11.95
C LEU A 182 -6.83 7.78 11.06
N VAL A 183 -7.13 8.18 9.84
CA VAL A 183 -7.59 7.27 8.77
C VAL A 183 -6.48 7.20 7.74
N GLY A 184 -5.93 6.01 7.54
CA GLY A 184 -4.81 5.74 6.63
C GLY A 184 -5.17 5.92 5.16
N GLU A 185 -4.15 5.89 4.32
CA GLU A 185 -4.30 6.03 2.88
C GLU A 185 -5.16 4.92 2.28
N ARG A 186 -5.93 5.25 1.24
CA ARG A 186 -6.79 4.30 0.51
C ARG A 186 -7.76 3.49 1.39
N SER A 187 -8.01 3.95 2.61
CA SER A 187 -8.98 3.33 3.51
C SER A 187 -10.39 3.83 3.22
N VAL A 188 -11.37 3.01 3.57
CA VAL A 188 -12.79 3.36 3.43
C VAL A 188 -13.44 3.26 4.80
N VAL A 189 -14.06 4.34 5.22
CA VAL A 189 -14.95 4.39 6.40
C VAL A 189 -16.35 4.63 5.88
N ASP A 190 -17.23 3.67 6.08
CA ASP A 190 -18.55 3.65 5.48
C ASP A 190 -19.59 4.48 6.26
N ASP A 191 -20.82 4.50 5.78
CA ASP A 191 -21.90 5.37 6.26
C ASP A 191 -22.22 5.17 7.74
N GLY A 192 -22.28 6.28 8.48
CA GLY A 192 -22.65 6.29 9.90
C GLY A 192 -21.63 5.66 10.84
N ALA A 193 -20.44 5.27 10.38
CA ALA A 193 -19.38 4.76 11.24
C ALA A 193 -18.83 5.86 12.16
N ILE A 194 -18.43 5.48 13.37
CA ILE A 194 -17.88 6.39 14.38
C ILE A 194 -16.46 5.94 14.71
N VAL A 195 -15.48 6.79 14.45
CA VAL A 195 -14.06 6.50 14.73
C VAL A 195 -13.52 7.61 15.61
N ARG A 196 -13.19 7.27 16.88
CA ARG A 196 -12.73 8.22 17.91
C ARG A 196 -11.52 7.70 18.64
N GLU A 197 -10.52 8.55 18.88
CA GLU A 197 -9.26 8.17 19.56
C GLU A 197 -8.66 6.87 18.97
N ALA A 198 -8.87 6.66 17.70
CA ALA A 198 -8.61 5.38 17.03
C ALA A 198 -7.82 5.58 15.73
N VAL A 199 -7.21 4.51 15.28
CA VAL A 199 -6.41 4.49 14.05
C VAL A 199 -6.97 3.45 13.09
N VAL A 200 -7.29 3.87 11.89
CA VAL A 200 -7.56 2.99 10.76
C VAL A 200 -6.31 2.97 9.90
N LEU A 201 -5.62 1.84 9.82
CA LEU A 201 -4.41 1.72 9.02
C LEU A 201 -4.74 1.77 7.53
N ALA A 202 -3.72 2.06 6.72
CA ALA A 202 -3.86 2.13 5.27
C ALA A 202 -4.52 0.86 4.70
N GLU A 203 -5.30 1.05 3.63
CA GLU A 203 -5.97 -0.04 2.91
C GLU A 203 -6.91 -0.90 3.79
N SER A 204 -7.55 -0.28 4.77
CA SER A 204 -8.55 -0.91 5.64
C SER A 204 -9.95 -0.39 5.32
N TYR A 205 -10.93 -1.29 5.43
CA TYR A 205 -12.35 -0.98 5.33
C TYR A 205 -13.00 -1.05 6.70
N VAL A 206 -13.75 -0.02 7.05
CA VAL A 206 -14.59 0.04 8.25
C VAL A 206 -16.04 0.14 7.78
N GLY A 207 -16.83 -0.85 8.13
CA GLY A 207 -18.23 -1.00 7.68
C GLY A 207 -19.19 0.02 8.27
N PRO A 208 -20.44 0.04 7.77
CA PRO A 208 -21.43 1.02 8.18
C PRO A 208 -21.81 0.86 9.66
N LYS A 209 -21.99 2.00 10.33
CA LYS A 209 -22.39 2.08 11.75
C LYS A 209 -21.44 1.40 12.74
N VAL A 210 -20.24 1.00 12.32
CA VAL A 210 -19.20 0.48 13.21
C VAL A 210 -18.71 1.58 14.13
N ASN A 211 -18.52 1.27 15.40
CA ASN A 211 -18.00 2.19 16.40
C ASN A 211 -16.62 1.72 16.87
N LEU A 212 -15.59 2.51 16.57
CA LEU A 212 -14.22 2.29 16.97
C LEU A 212 -13.80 3.36 17.98
N HIS A 213 -13.44 2.93 19.20
CA HIS A 213 -12.95 3.82 20.23
C HIS A 213 -11.70 3.24 20.89
N ARG A 214 -10.59 3.97 20.83
CA ARG A 214 -9.26 3.57 21.33
C ARG A 214 -8.76 2.25 20.73
N MET A 215 -9.05 2.05 19.47
CA MET A 215 -8.74 0.82 18.73
C MET A 215 -7.87 1.12 17.51
N ILE A 216 -7.16 0.09 17.06
CA ILE A 216 -6.39 0.13 15.82
C ILE A 216 -7.00 -0.90 14.86
N ALA A 217 -7.57 -0.43 13.76
CA ALA A 217 -8.09 -1.27 12.69
C ALA A 217 -7.00 -1.52 11.64
N ALA A 218 -6.61 -2.76 11.44
CA ALA A 218 -5.55 -3.20 10.54
C ALA A 218 -6.08 -4.24 9.55
N GLY A 219 -6.67 -3.80 8.45
CA GLY A 219 -7.35 -4.71 7.52
C GLY A 219 -8.54 -5.41 8.18
N ALA A 220 -8.49 -6.72 8.31
CA ALA A 220 -9.52 -7.53 8.98
C ALA A 220 -9.25 -7.77 10.48
N VAL A 221 -8.24 -7.11 11.05
CA VAL A 221 -7.85 -7.27 12.45
C VAL A 221 -8.19 -6.01 13.22
N LEU A 222 -8.77 -6.18 14.39
CA LEU A 222 -9.05 -5.11 15.35
C LEU A 222 -8.19 -5.32 16.60
N LEU A 223 -7.41 -4.30 16.95
CA LEU A 223 -6.56 -4.31 18.14
C LEU A 223 -7.12 -3.31 19.15
N ASP A 224 -7.49 -3.80 20.33
CA ASP A 224 -7.90 -2.96 21.44
C ASP A 224 -6.66 -2.57 22.26
N ALA A 225 -6.22 -1.34 22.12
CA ALA A 225 -5.05 -0.84 22.82
C ALA A 225 -5.28 -0.67 24.33
N ALA A 226 -6.52 -0.47 24.78
CA ALA A 226 -6.85 -0.32 26.19
C ALA A 226 -6.87 -1.66 26.94
N ARG A 227 -7.38 -2.71 26.29
CA ARG A 227 -7.49 -4.06 26.87
C ARG A 227 -6.32 -4.96 26.50
N GLY A 228 -5.49 -4.57 25.56
CA GLY A 228 -4.43 -5.42 25.02
C GLY A 228 -4.98 -6.70 24.38
N THR A 229 -6.05 -6.60 23.61
CA THR A 229 -6.68 -7.74 22.97
C THR A 229 -6.68 -7.58 21.45
N ARG A 230 -6.61 -8.72 20.77
CA ARG A 230 -6.73 -8.83 19.31
C ARG A 230 -8.00 -9.58 18.96
N VAL A 231 -8.74 -9.08 18.00
CA VAL A 231 -9.93 -9.71 17.44
C VAL A 231 -9.77 -9.79 15.92
N ASP A 232 -9.80 -11.00 15.40
CA ASP A 232 -9.82 -11.23 13.96
C ASP A 232 -11.28 -11.23 13.48
N ILE A 233 -11.61 -10.24 12.65
CA ILE A 233 -12.97 -10.04 12.14
C ILE A 233 -13.14 -10.84 10.86
N THR A 234 -14.01 -11.84 10.90
CA THR A 234 -14.33 -12.68 9.73
C THR A 234 -15.36 -12.04 8.81
N ASP A 235 -16.25 -11.21 9.38
CA ASP A 235 -17.26 -10.49 8.61
C ASP A 235 -16.65 -9.28 7.89
N ARG A 236 -16.56 -9.40 6.57
CA ARG A 236 -16.00 -8.35 5.70
C ARG A 236 -16.86 -7.09 5.60
N PHE A 237 -18.11 -7.14 6.06
CA PHE A 237 -18.98 -5.95 6.14
C PHE A 237 -18.69 -5.11 7.37
N ILE A 238 -18.06 -5.70 8.39
CA ILE A 238 -17.65 -4.97 9.60
C ILE A 238 -16.24 -4.39 9.41
N LEU A 239 -15.27 -5.26 9.08
CA LEU A 239 -13.88 -4.86 8.89
C LEU A 239 -13.22 -5.73 7.82
N ALA A 240 -12.48 -5.14 6.91
CA ALA A 240 -11.80 -5.89 5.86
C ALA A 240 -10.48 -5.24 5.44
N SER A 241 -9.56 -6.06 4.89
CA SER A 241 -8.41 -5.57 4.16
C SER A 241 -8.82 -5.20 2.73
N LEU A 242 -8.44 -4.00 2.30
CA LEU A 242 -8.62 -3.56 0.91
C LEU A 242 -7.48 -4.06 0.02
N LYS A 243 -6.36 -4.51 0.59
CA LYS A 243 -5.28 -5.16 -0.14
C LYS A 243 -5.78 -6.37 -0.94
N ASP A 244 -6.70 -7.13 -0.35
CA ASP A 244 -7.24 -8.35 -0.98
C ASP A 244 -8.30 -8.08 -2.06
N ARG A 245 -8.82 -6.86 -2.17
CA ARG A 245 -9.81 -6.49 -3.20
C ARG A 245 -9.23 -6.43 -4.61
N GLY A 246 -7.91 -6.35 -4.75
CA GLY A 246 -7.23 -6.21 -6.04
C GLY A 246 -7.11 -7.49 -6.86
N VAL A 247 -7.22 -8.67 -6.23
CA VAL A 247 -6.76 -9.92 -6.85
C VAL A 247 -7.89 -10.76 -7.46
N LYS A 248 -9.10 -10.73 -6.88
CA LYS A 248 -10.20 -11.58 -7.39
C LYS A 248 -11.13 -10.78 -8.30
N PRO A 249 -11.39 -11.26 -9.51
CA PRO A 249 -12.37 -10.64 -10.39
C PRO A 249 -13.77 -10.74 -9.78
N ASP A 250 -14.52 -9.66 -9.91
CA ASP A 250 -15.94 -9.60 -9.57
C ASP A 250 -16.74 -10.64 -10.38
N PRO A 251 -17.86 -11.19 -9.86
CA PRO A 251 -18.74 -12.07 -10.62
C PRO A 251 -19.12 -11.52 -11.99
N GLY A 252 -19.34 -10.22 -12.13
CA GLY A 252 -19.58 -9.56 -13.42
C GLY A 252 -18.39 -9.64 -14.37
N GLU A 253 -17.16 -9.44 -13.87
CA GLU A 253 -15.94 -9.62 -14.67
C GLU A 253 -15.78 -11.06 -15.17
N ARG A 254 -16.11 -12.05 -14.34
CA ARG A 254 -16.05 -13.47 -14.72
C ARG A 254 -17.05 -13.80 -15.83
N LEU A 255 -18.28 -13.30 -15.70
CA LEU A 255 -19.31 -13.47 -16.71
C LEU A 255 -18.90 -12.81 -18.03
N LEU A 256 -18.40 -11.58 -17.97
CA LEU A 256 -17.90 -10.87 -19.14
C LEU A 256 -16.69 -11.59 -19.75
N GLY A 257 -15.77 -12.09 -18.93
CA GLY A 257 -14.64 -12.91 -19.37
C GLY A 257 -15.08 -14.18 -20.09
N LEU A 258 -16.14 -14.85 -19.61
CA LEU A 258 -16.75 -16.02 -20.27
C LEU A 258 -17.37 -15.65 -21.62
N LEU A 259 -18.12 -14.56 -21.69
CA LEU A 259 -18.72 -14.09 -22.94
C LEU A 259 -17.66 -13.74 -23.99
N LEU A 260 -16.61 -13.04 -23.58
CA LEU A 260 -15.49 -12.71 -24.46
C LEU A 260 -14.71 -13.95 -24.90
N TRP A 261 -14.54 -14.93 -24.00
CA TRP A 261 -13.91 -16.20 -24.32
C TRP A 261 -14.71 -17.00 -25.34
N LEU A 262 -16.05 -17.05 -25.20
CA LEU A 262 -16.96 -17.68 -26.18
C LEU A 262 -16.94 -16.94 -27.51
N ALA A 263 -16.96 -15.61 -27.49
CA ALA A 263 -16.87 -14.79 -28.71
C ALA A 263 -15.55 -14.98 -29.46
N ALA A 264 -14.45 -15.29 -28.77
CA ALA A 264 -13.15 -15.55 -29.35
C ALA A 264 -13.06 -16.96 -30.02
N LEU A 265 -14.00 -17.89 -29.74
CA LEU A 265 -13.95 -19.26 -30.25
C LEU A 265 -13.95 -19.36 -31.79
N PRO A 266 -14.90 -18.74 -32.54
CA PRO A 266 -14.92 -18.88 -33.99
C PRO A 266 -13.65 -18.30 -34.63
N TRP A 267 -13.15 -17.17 -34.12
CA TRP A 267 -11.92 -16.56 -34.62
C TRP A 267 -10.67 -17.39 -34.29
N SER A 268 -10.68 -18.13 -33.16
CA SER A 268 -9.55 -18.98 -32.79
C SER A 268 -9.35 -20.18 -33.74
N LEU A 269 -10.41 -20.61 -34.42
CA LEU A 269 -10.33 -21.67 -35.45
C LEU A 269 -9.53 -21.18 -36.66
N ALA A 270 -9.68 -19.92 -37.07
CA ALA A 270 -8.93 -19.33 -38.18
C ALA A 270 -7.41 -19.22 -37.89
N TYR A 271 -7.02 -19.21 -36.62
CA TYR A 271 -5.61 -19.11 -36.19
C TYR A 271 -5.07 -20.39 -35.56
N LEU A 272 -5.73 -21.56 -35.83
CA LEU A 272 -5.22 -22.87 -35.44
C LEU A 272 -3.85 -23.11 -36.08
N GLY A 273 -2.84 -23.39 -35.27
CA GLY A 273 -1.44 -23.57 -35.72
C GLY A 273 -0.58 -22.30 -35.66
N ALA A 274 -1.12 -21.15 -35.27
CA ALA A 274 -0.29 -19.98 -35.00
C ALA A 274 0.65 -20.25 -33.81
N PRO A 275 1.90 -19.79 -33.88
CA PRO A 275 2.83 -19.97 -32.76
C PRO A 275 2.28 -19.29 -31.47
N SER A 276 2.46 -19.93 -30.34
CA SER A 276 2.06 -19.39 -29.03
C SER A 276 3.20 -19.50 -28.04
N VAL A 277 3.40 -18.49 -27.24
CA VAL A 277 4.39 -18.47 -26.15
C VAL A 277 3.66 -18.74 -24.83
N ALA A 278 4.11 -19.77 -24.12
CA ALA A 278 3.62 -20.10 -22.79
C ALA A 278 4.52 -19.45 -21.74
N PHE A 279 3.94 -18.93 -20.68
CA PHE A 279 4.67 -18.34 -19.55
C PHE A 279 3.90 -18.45 -18.24
N MET A 280 4.60 -18.32 -17.11
CA MET A 280 4.03 -18.36 -15.77
C MET A 280 4.44 -17.11 -14.99
N PRO A 281 3.47 -16.31 -14.50
CA PRO A 281 3.76 -15.25 -13.52
C PRO A 281 4.24 -15.82 -12.17
N PRO A 282 5.03 -15.09 -11.39
CA PRO A 282 5.44 -15.50 -10.05
C PRO A 282 4.23 -15.75 -9.14
N GLY A 283 4.28 -16.84 -8.37
CA GLY A 283 3.19 -17.24 -7.47
C GLY A 283 1.92 -17.75 -8.18
N TRP A 284 1.97 -17.97 -9.48
CA TRP A 284 0.83 -18.45 -10.26
C TRP A 284 0.43 -19.89 -9.90
N GLN A 285 -0.83 -20.07 -9.53
CA GLN A 285 -1.42 -21.38 -9.27
C GLN A 285 -2.41 -21.74 -10.38
N GLY A 286 -1.96 -22.40 -11.42
CA GLY A 286 -2.84 -22.79 -12.53
C GLY A 286 -2.10 -23.25 -13.77
N ARG A 287 -2.87 -23.43 -14.86
CA ARG A 287 -2.26 -23.72 -16.16
C ARG A 287 -1.48 -22.50 -16.65
N GLU A 288 -0.42 -22.75 -17.41
CA GLU A 288 0.37 -21.72 -18.07
C GLU A 288 -0.53 -20.75 -18.87
N LEU A 289 -0.21 -19.47 -18.80
CA LEU A 289 -0.79 -18.49 -19.69
C LEU A 289 -0.13 -18.61 -21.07
N ARG A 290 -0.92 -18.54 -22.12
CA ARG A 290 -0.42 -18.60 -23.49
C ARG A 290 -0.81 -17.35 -24.25
N THR A 291 0.14 -16.75 -24.93
CA THR A 291 -0.09 -15.62 -25.83
C THR A 291 0.11 -16.07 -27.26
N GLY A 292 -0.93 -15.96 -28.09
CA GLY A 292 -0.84 -16.25 -29.51
C GLY A 292 -0.01 -15.19 -30.25
N GLY A 293 0.76 -15.61 -31.24
CA GLY A 293 1.59 -14.72 -32.06
C GLY A 293 0.82 -13.94 -33.13
N ARG A 294 -0.40 -14.36 -33.51
CA ARG A 294 -1.19 -13.76 -34.60
C ARG A 294 -2.66 -13.63 -34.23
N GLY A 295 -3.34 -12.68 -34.84
CA GLY A 295 -4.78 -12.46 -34.71
C GLY A 295 -5.14 -11.32 -33.76
N PRO A 296 -6.43 -11.02 -33.62
CA PRO A 296 -6.95 -10.01 -32.68
C PRO A 296 -6.52 -10.26 -31.22
N LEU A 297 -6.46 -9.22 -30.42
CA LEU A 297 -5.99 -9.29 -29.03
C LEU A 297 -6.75 -10.34 -28.20
N LEU A 298 -8.06 -10.46 -28.40
CA LEU A 298 -8.90 -11.48 -27.75
C LEU A 298 -8.46 -12.90 -28.08
N VAL A 299 -8.12 -13.18 -29.34
CA VAL A 299 -7.68 -14.52 -29.80
C VAL A 299 -6.29 -14.80 -29.22
N ARG A 300 -5.39 -13.82 -29.30
CA ARG A 300 -4.02 -13.95 -28.77
C ARG A 300 -4.00 -14.22 -27.27
N ARG A 301 -4.94 -13.65 -26.50
CA ARG A 301 -5.03 -13.75 -25.02
C ARG A 301 -6.18 -14.64 -24.54
N ARG A 302 -6.69 -15.54 -25.38
CA ARG A 302 -7.83 -16.39 -25.02
C ARG A 302 -7.60 -17.23 -23.78
N SER A 303 -6.38 -17.73 -23.56
CA SER A 303 -6.04 -18.46 -22.33
C SER A 303 -6.12 -17.59 -21.08
N TRP A 304 -5.86 -16.27 -21.20
CA TRP A 304 -5.96 -15.31 -20.13
C TRP A 304 -7.41 -15.02 -19.75
N LEU A 305 -8.31 -14.98 -20.74
CA LEU A 305 -9.76 -14.86 -20.50
C LEU A 305 -10.29 -16.04 -19.68
N TRP A 306 -9.80 -17.25 -19.94
CA TRP A 306 -10.13 -18.41 -19.11
C TRP A 306 -9.61 -18.26 -17.67
N ALA A 307 -8.46 -17.63 -17.48
CA ALA A 307 -7.95 -17.33 -16.14
C ALA A 307 -8.82 -16.30 -15.39
N VAL A 308 -9.51 -15.39 -16.10
CA VAL A 308 -10.52 -14.48 -15.50
C VAL A 308 -11.73 -15.27 -15.04
N VAL A 309 -12.26 -16.17 -15.86
CA VAL A 309 -13.38 -17.07 -15.51
C VAL A 309 -13.04 -17.89 -14.26
N ALA A 310 -11.81 -18.41 -14.21
CA ALA A 310 -11.30 -19.18 -13.07
C ALA A 310 -11.03 -18.32 -11.81
N GLY A 311 -11.18 -17.01 -11.88
CA GLY A 311 -10.98 -16.11 -10.76
C GLY A 311 -9.53 -15.83 -10.37
N ARG A 312 -8.60 -16.01 -11.30
CA ARG A 312 -7.14 -15.89 -11.09
C ARG A 312 -6.55 -14.63 -11.70
N LEU A 313 -7.20 -14.06 -12.70
CA LEU A 313 -6.77 -12.85 -13.41
C LEU A 313 -7.94 -11.87 -13.45
N ARG A 314 -7.66 -10.57 -13.47
CA ARG A 314 -8.67 -9.55 -13.70
C ARG A 314 -8.90 -9.37 -15.20
N LEU A 315 -10.06 -8.83 -15.56
CA LEU A 315 -10.26 -8.41 -16.95
C LEU A 315 -9.38 -7.21 -17.28
N ILE A 316 -9.32 -6.24 -16.35
CA ILE A 316 -8.47 -5.05 -16.44
C ILE A 316 -7.44 -5.06 -15.33
N GLY A 317 -6.17 -4.95 -15.71
CA GLY A 317 -5.04 -4.94 -14.78
C GLY A 317 -3.73 -4.73 -15.52
N VAL A 318 -2.61 -4.76 -14.81
CA VAL A 318 -1.29 -4.70 -15.46
C VAL A 318 -1.03 -6.00 -16.23
N LEU A 319 -0.22 -5.94 -17.28
CA LEU A 319 0.13 -7.15 -18.03
C LEU A 319 0.86 -8.14 -17.12
N PRO A 320 0.46 -9.45 -17.14
CA PRO A 320 1.14 -10.47 -16.37
C PRO A 320 2.57 -10.66 -16.88
N ARG A 321 3.53 -10.77 -15.97
CA ARG A 321 4.97 -10.81 -16.22
C ARG A 321 5.59 -12.05 -15.65
N THR A 322 6.67 -12.51 -16.26
CA THR A 322 7.53 -13.55 -15.69
C THR A 322 8.39 -12.98 -14.55
N ALA A 323 9.02 -13.86 -13.77
CA ALA A 323 10.00 -13.44 -12.77
C ALA A 323 11.19 -12.69 -13.40
N GLU A 324 11.56 -13.08 -14.61
CA GLU A 324 12.64 -12.45 -15.38
C GLU A 324 12.25 -11.05 -15.85
N ASP A 325 11.02 -10.85 -16.35
CA ASP A 325 10.52 -9.53 -16.75
C ASP A 325 10.44 -8.59 -15.56
N LEU A 326 10.05 -9.09 -14.39
CA LEU A 326 10.05 -8.29 -13.15
C LEU A 326 11.48 -7.95 -12.70
N ALA A 327 12.43 -8.87 -12.87
CA ALA A 327 13.83 -8.63 -12.49
C ALA A 327 14.52 -7.54 -13.34
N ARG A 328 14.03 -7.30 -14.56
CA ARG A 328 14.55 -6.24 -15.45
C ARG A 328 14.07 -4.84 -15.07
N LEU A 329 13.03 -4.74 -14.23
CA LEU A 329 12.51 -3.44 -13.78
C LEU A 329 13.38 -2.84 -12.66
N PRO A 330 13.49 -1.51 -12.58
CA PRO A 330 14.05 -0.82 -11.42
C PRO A 330 13.35 -1.26 -10.13
N ASP A 331 14.06 -1.30 -9.00
CA ASP A 331 13.56 -1.88 -7.76
C ASP A 331 12.30 -1.19 -7.21
N ASP A 332 12.22 0.14 -7.33
CA ASP A 332 11.07 0.96 -6.96
C ASP A 332 9.84 0.66 -7.83
N VAL A 333 10.04 0.52 -9.12
CA VAL A 333 8.99 0.16 -10.10
C VAL A 333 8.52 -1.27 -9.89
N ARG A 334 9.47 -2.20 -9.67
CA ARG A 334 9.19 -3.62 -9.42
C ARG A 334 8.24 -3.82 -8.25
N ALA A 335 8.48 -3.12 -7.14
CA ALA A 335 7.65 -3.22 -5.95
C ALA A 335 6.19 -2.78 -6.23
N ILE A 336 6.00 -1.72 -7.02
CA ILE A 336 4.67 -1.19 -7.39
C ILE A 336 3.95 -2.15 -8.34
N VAL A 337 4.63 -2.59 -9.39
CA VAL A 337 4.03 -3.41 -10.45
C VAL A 337 3.74 -4.84 -9.97
N ALA A 338 4.60 -5.42 -9.13
CA ALA A 338 4.41 -6.77 -8.57
C ALA A 338 3.20 -6.85 -7.62
N GLN A 339 2.81 -5.74 -6.99
CA GLN A 339 1.63 -5.68 -6.11
C GLN A 339 0.34 -5.36 -6.87
N ALA A 340 0.44 -4.88 -8.10
CA ALA A 340 -0.72 -4.53 -8.89
C ALA A 340 -1.45 -5.78 -9.42
N PRO A 341 -2.79 -5.77 -9.47
CA PRO A 341 -3.54 -6.90 -10.01
C PRO A 341 -3.24 -7.09 -11.50
N ALA A 342 -2.85 -8.29 -11.88
CA ALA A 342 -2.63 -8.64 -13.27
C ALA A 342 -3.96 -8.80 -14.02
N GLY A 343 -4.00 -8.38 -15.30
CA GLY A 343 -5.19 -8.37 -16.12
C GLY A 343 -4.97 -8.83 -17.55
N VAL A 344 -6.09 -9.13 -18.24
CA VAL A 344 -6.10 -9.47 -19.68
C VAL A 344 -5.80 -8.25 -20.52
N VAL A 345 -6.28 -7.09 -20.05
CA VAL A 345 -6.24 -5.81 -20.72
C VAL A 345 -5.63 -4.77 -19.81
N SER A 346 -4.71 -3.96 -20.31
CA SER A 346 -3.99 -2.96 -19.55
C SER A 346 -4.20 -1.54 -20.08
N TRP A 347 -3.78 -0.55 -19.30
CA TRP A 347 -3.68 0.83 -19.78
C TRP A 347 -2.65 0.98 -20.91
N ALA A 348 -1.60 0.16 -20.90
CA ALA A 348 -0.63 0.10 -21.98
C ALA A 348 -1.31 -0.30 -23.29
N ASP A 349 -2.17 -1.32 -23.27
CA ASP A 349 -2.95 -1.74 -24.44
C ASP A 349 -3.84 -0.62 -24.99
N ALA A 350 -4.47 0.17 -24.11
CA ALA A 350 -5.29 1.32 -24.49
C ALA A 350 -4.49 2.44 -25.17
N ASN A 351 -3.17 2.42 -25.03
CA ASN A 351 -2.25 3.37 -25.65
C ASN A 351 -1.37 2.74 -26.75
N GLY A 352 -1.76 1.56 -27.27
CA GLY A 352 -1.09 0.91 -28.38
C GLY A 352 0.15 0.09 -28.01
N VAL A 353 0.44 -0.08 -26.72
CA VAL A 353 1.58 -0.87 -26.23
C VAL A 353 1.06 -2.22 -25.73
N HIS A 354 1.33 -3.29 -26.50
CA HIS A 354 0.74 -4.61 -26.26
C HIS A 354 1.72 -5.66 -25.74
N ARG A 355 2.97 -5.31 -25.56
CA ARG A 355 4.04 -6.23 -25.18
C ARG A 355 4.76 -5.77 -23.92
N VAL A 356 5.08 -6.74 -23.07
CA VAL A 356 5.78 -6.49 -21.79
C VAL A 356 7.23 -6.03 -21.99
N ASP A 357 7.84 -6.42 -23.11
CA ASP A 357 9.22 -6.06 -23.49
C ASP A 357 9.33 -4.66 -24.13
N ASP A 358 8.22 -3.96 -24.36
CA ASP A 358 8.22 -2.58 -24.83
C ASP A 358 8.74 -1.63 -23.75
N PRO A 359 9.69 -0.73 -24.06
CA PRO A 359 10.28 0.18 -23.06
C PRO A 359 9.27 1.18 -22.48
N LEU A 360 8.14 1.44 -23.11
CA LEU A 360 7.10 2.32 -22.59
C LEU A 360 6.08 1.59 -21.72
N GLU A 361 6.02 0.27 -21.79
CA GLU A 361 4.97 -0.51 -21.11
C GLU A 361 5.06 -0.35 -19.58
N TRP A 362 6.25 -0.37 -18.98
CA TRP A 362 6.40 -0.25 -17.55
C TRP A 362 5.93 1.11 -17.00
N LEU A 363 6.08 2.20 -17.77
CA LEU A 363 5.54 3.51 -17.39
C LEU A 363 4.01 3.47 -17.31
N HIS A 364 3.37 2.84 -18.30
CA HIS A 364 1.92 2.62 -18.30
C HIS A 364 1.48 1.70 -17.16
N ALA A 365 2.25 0.66 -16.85
CA ALA A 365 1.97 -0.25 -15.76
C ALA A 365 2.06 0.46 -14.38
N VAL A 366 3.07 1.30 -14.16
CA VAL A 366 3.18 2.12 -12.93
C VAL A 366 2.02 3.11 -12.83
N TYR A 367 1.70 3.81 -13.91
CA TYR A 367 0.55 4.72 -13.95
C TYR A 367 -0.74 3.97 -13.61
N GLN A 368 -0.95 2.82 -14.22
CA GLN A 368 -2.10 1.96 -13.97
C GLN A 368 -2.14 1.48 -12.52
N ALA A 369 -1.04 1.02 -11.96
CA ALA A 369 -0.95 0.56 -10.58
C ALA A 369 -1.18 1.68 -9.55
N SER A 370 -0.79 2.92 -9.90
CA SER A 370 -0.84 4.06 -9.00
C SER A 370 -2.15 4.86 -9.03
N VAL A 371 -2.84 4.91 -10.19
CA VAL A 371 -3.91 5.90 -10.46
C VAL A 371 -5.29 5.26 -10.66
N LEU A 372 -5.39 3.92 -10.87
CA LEU A 372 -6.64 3.31 -11.28
C LEU A 372 -7.79 3.45 -10.27
N ASP A 373 -8.83 4.15 -10.72
CA ASP A 373 -10.17 4.13 -10.18
C ASP A 373 -11.18 3.48 -11.16
N ALA A 374 -12.43 3.32 -10.74
CA ALA A 374 -13.49 2.74 -11.59
C ALA A 374 -13.79 3.57 -12.86
N ALA A 375 -13.47 4.86 -12.89
CA ALA A 375 -13.64 5.71 -14.07
C ALA A 375 -12.61 5.37 -15.13
N SER A 376 -11.37 5.12 -14.73
CA SER A 376 -10.29 4.68 -15.62
C SER A 376 -10.57 3.33 -16.26
N HIS A 377 -11.22 2.39 -15.55
CA HIS A 377 -11.63 1.11 -16.13
C HIS A 377 -12.58 1.26 -17.32
N ARG A 378 -13.54 2.17 -17.21
CA ARG A 378 -14.49 2.44 -18.33
C ARG A 378 -13.78 3.06 -19.53
N GLU A 379 -12.83 3.94 -19.29
CA GLU A 379 -12.04 4.54 -20.37
C GLU A 379 -11.13 3.52 -21.05
N ILE A 380 -10.49 2.62 -20.31
CA ILE A 380 -9.71 1.51 -20.87
C ILE A 380 -10.59 0.65 -21.78
N LEU A 381 -11.74 0.21 -21.28
CA LEU A 381 -12.67 -0.60 -22.08
C LEU A 381 -13.13 0.11 -23.35
N ARG A 382 -13.46 1.40 -23.26
CA ARG A 382 -13.89 2.18 -24.42
C ARG A 382 -12.81 2.29 -25.49
N ARG A 383 -11.55 2.50 -25.10
CA ARG A 383 -10.42 2.62 -26.03
C ARG A 383 -10.03 1.29 -26.68
N ILE A 384 -10.13 0.22 -25.90
CA ILE A 384 -9.69 -1.11 -26.36
C ILE A 384 -10.78 -1.83 -27.14
N TRP A 385 -12.05 -1.48 -26.94
CA TRP A 385 -13.16 -2.15 -27.62
C TRP A 385 -12.95 -2.36 -29.13
N PRO A 386 -12.51 -1.36 -29.90
CA PRO A 386 -12.19 -1.54 -31.32
C PRO A 386 -11.03 -2.50 -31.58
N LEU A 387 -10.03 -2.53 -30.67
CA LEU A 387 -8.83 -3.37 -30.79
C LEU A 387 -9.08 -4.83 -30.42
N LEU A 388 -10.12 -5.10 -29.62
CA LEU A 388 -10.48 -6.46 -29.23
C LEU A 388 -10.98 -7.29 -30.44
N ALA A 389 -11.68 -6.67 -31.37
CA ALA A 389 -12.29 -7.31 -32.54
C ALA A 389 -11.54 -7.03 -33.86
N GLY A 390 -10.84 -5.90 -33.93
CA GLY A 390 -10.07 -5.50 -35.11
C GLY A 390 -8.65 -6.08 -35.07
N GLY A 391 -8.21 -6.67 -36.16
CA GLY A 391 -6.81 -6.99 -36.35
C GLY A 391 -6.00 -5.70 -36.38
N GLY A 392 -5.31 -5.36 -35.30
CA GLY A 392 -4.28 -4.34 -35.34
C GLY A 392 -3.13 -4.88 -36.18
N ASP A 393 -3.05 -4.42 -37.41
CA ASP A 393 -1.85 -4.55 -38.24
C ASP A 393 -0.78 -3.63 -37.63
N SER A 394 0.28 -4.24 -37.13
CA SER A 394 1.69 -3.92 -37.34
C SER A 394 2.58 -4.62 -36.33
#